data_f3fcdfd693376b7b846d97e52adb679f
#
_entry.id   f3fcdfd693376b7b846d97e52adb679f
#
_cell.length_a   1.000
_cell.length_b   1.000
_cell.length_c   1.000
_cell.angle_alpha   90.00
_cell.angle_beta   90.00
_cell.angle_gamma   90.00
#
_symmetry.space_group_name_H-M   'P 1'
#
loop_
_entity.id
_entity.type
_entity.pdbx_description
1 polymer ?
#
loop_
_entity_poly.entity_id
_entity_poly.type
_entity_poly.pdbx_seq_one_letter_code
_entity_poly.pdbx_strand_id
1 'polypeptide(L)'
;MGQYFKALVERDDKVTVYGLSGFMKLTEHSWLSNEFTDAVLKDLSDNGPARIAWIGDYADHESFCPNGMDEKEYMERYDAAWNDAKTVTGAIGQSKPVEYVRISFDDDCDIRFTAKDLMDYCLVNLTKRRFMFLGDYIAHDTAARRASLFPLSILTAVGNGEGGGDYFGSCMESVGSWAFDEIDLVRKDALPEGLEKGQDVQFCIHGSGIAYDMFDRINGV
;
A
#
# COMPACT_ATOMS: atom_id res chain seq x y z
N MET A 1 -8.05 1.46 20.28
CA MET A 1 -8.85 1.02 19.12
C MET A 1 -7.89 0.93 17.94
N GLY A 2 -8.09 0.01 17.00
CA GLY A 2 -7.19 -0.09 15.83
C GLY A 2 -7.57 0.93 14.76
N GLN A 3 -6.59 1.39 14.02
CA GLN A 3 -6.80 2.20 12.81
C GLN A 3 -7.13 1.30 11.63
N TYR A 4 -8.08 1.72 10.79
CA TYR A 4 -8.48 1.02 9.57
C TYR A 4 -8.01 1.81 8.36
N PHE A 5 -7.79 1.12 7.23
CA PHE A 5 -7.18 1.73 6.06
C PHE A 5 -8.00 1.49 4.80
N LYS A 6 -7.94 2.45 3.89
CA LYS A 6 -8.42 2.35 2.51
C LYS A 6 -7.28 2.72 1.56
N ALA A 7 -7.20 2.05 0.41
CA ALA A 7 -6.23 2.42 -0.62
C ALA A 7 -6.82 3.45 -1.58
N LEU A 8 -6.10 4.52 -1.79
CA LEU A 8 -6.38 5.55 -2.78
C LEU A 8 -5.38 5.41 -3.92
N VAL A 9 -5.88 5.29 -5.13
CA VAL A 9 -5.10 5.19 -6.38
C VAL A 9 -5.49 6.38 -7.26
N GLU A 10 -4.58 7.31 -7.45
CA GLU A 10 -4.83 8.55 -8.20
C GLU A 10 -4.07 8.57 -9.53
N ARG A 11 -4.80 8.84 -10.60
CA ARG A 11 -4.28 9.11 -11.95
C ARG A 11 -4.70 10.51 -12.40
N ASP A 12 -4.30 10.90 -13.61
CA ASP A 12 -4.60 12.24 -14.13
C ASP A 12 -6.09 12.51 -14.31
N ASP A 13 -6.86 11.49 -14.66
CA ASP A 13 -8.28 11.57 -15.01
C ASP A 13 -9.21 11.27 -13.85
N LYS A 14 -8.76 10.49 -12.84
CA LYS A 14 -9.62 10.05 -11.73
C LYS A 14 -8.85 9.63 -10.48
N VAL A 15 -9.60 9.50 -9.40
CA VAL A 15 -9.18 8.84 -8.16
C VAL A 15 -10.05 7.61 -7.93
N THR A 16 -9.43 6.47 -7.69
CA THR A 16 -10.12 5.24 -7.29
C THR A 16 -9.83 4.97 -5.82
N VAL A 17 -10.86 4.80 -5.02
CA VAL A 17 -10.76 4.42 -3.60
C VAL A 17 -11.21 2.97 -3.44
N TYR A 18 -10.28 2.14 -3.01
CA TYR A 18 -10.54 0.74 -2.66
C TYR A 18 -10.89 0.64 -1.18
N GLY A 19 -12.04 0.09 -0.88
CA GLY A 19 -12.51 -0.16 0.48
C GLY A 19 -13.08 -1.57 0.62
N LEU A 20 -13.02 -2.10 1.83
CA LEU A 20 -13.56 -3.42 2.16
C LEU A 20 -15.01 -3.33 2.64
N SER A 21 -15.72 -4.44 2.51
CA SER A 21 -17.02 -4.63 3.18
C SER A 21 -16.89 -4.76 4.70
N GLY A 22 -15.66 -5.01 5.20
CA GLY A 22 -15.25 -5.02 6.60
C GLY A 22 -14.10 -4.05 6.85
N PHE A 23 -13.66 -3.95 8.09
CA PHE A 23 -12.56 -3.09 8.50
C PHE A 23 -11.28 -3.91 8.60
N MET A 24 -10.22 -3.48 7.92
CA MET A 24 -8.89 -4.10 8.00
C MET A 24 -7.84 -3.11 8.47
N LYS A 25 -6.93 -3.61 9.29
CA LYS A 25 -5.76 -2.88 9.78
C LYS A 25 -4.64 -2.96 8.75
N LEU A 26 -3.66 -2.07 8.88
CA LEU A 26 -2.53 -2.01 7.96
C LEU A 26 -1.75 -3.33 7.87
N THR A 27 -1.57 -4.03 9.00
CA THR A 27 -0.92 -5.35 9.02
C THR A 27 -1.66 -6.39 8.18
N GLU A 28 -3.00 -6.38 8.21
CA GLU A 28 -3.83 -7.31 7.44
C GLU A 28 -3.77 -6.99 5.95
N HIS A 29 -3.73 -5.71 5.57
CA HIS A 29 -3.48 -5.29 4.20
C HIS A 29 -2.10 -5.70 3.67
N SER A 30 -1.15 -5.90 4.56
CA SER A 30 0.23 -6.29 4.20
C SER A 30 0.39 -7.80 4.02
N TRP A 31 -0.63 -8.60 4.29
CA TRP A 31 -0.55 -10.04 4.06
C TRP A 31 -0.56 -10.35 2.57
N LEU A 32 0.32 -11.25 2.18
CA LEU A 32 0.36 -11.74 0.82
C LEU A 32 -0.93 -12.50 0.49
N SER A 33 -1.40 -12.39 -0.74
CA SER A 33 -2.60 -13.07 -1.25
C SER A 33 -3.89 -12.63 -0.55
N ASN A 34 -4.02 -11.37 -0.18
CA ASN A 34 -5.30 -10.81 0.17
C ASN A 34 -5.95 -10.11 -1.03
N GLU A 35 -7.26 -10.22 -1.15
CA GLU A 35 -8.06 -9.73 -2.27
C GLU A 35 -7.96 -8.22 -2.43
N PHE A 36 -7.77 -7.49 -1.33
CA PHE A 36 -7.68 -6.04 -1.34
C PHE A 36 -6.38 -5.56 -2.00
N THR A 37 -5.24 -6.10 -1.57
CA THR A 37 -3.94 -5.77 -2.17
C THR A 37 -3.89 -6.25 -3.62
N ASP A 38 -4.44 -7.44 -3.92
CA ASP A 38 -4.52 -7.97 -5.27
C ASP A 38 -5.33 -7.07 -6.21
N ALA A 39 -6.44 -6.49 -5.73
CA ALA A 39 -7.22 -5.54 -6.52
C ALA A 39 -6.42 -4.29 -6.91
N VAL A 40 -5.61 -3.75 -5.99
CA VAL A 40 -4.72 -2.61 -6.28
C VAL A 40 -3.60 -3.01 -7.25
N LEU A 41 -3.03 -4.21 -7.09
CA LEU A 41 -2.02 -4.72 -8.00
C LEU A 41 -2.57 -4.97 -9.41
N LYS A 42 -3.80 -5.50 -9.51
CA LYS A 42 -4.51 -5.63 -10.80
C LYS A 42 -4.67 -4.27 -11.46
N ASP A 43 -5.08 -3.27 -10.70
CA ASP A 43 -5.24 -1.91 -11.22
C ASP A 43 -3.92 -1.34 -11.74
N LEU A 44 -2.82 -1.48 -11.00
CA LEU A 44 -1.48 -1.07 -11.47
C LEU A 44 -1.06 -1.84 -12.73
N SER A 45 -1.25 -3.14 -12.74
CA SER A 45 -0.88 -3.99 -13.89
C SER A 45 -1.67 -3.66 -15.16
N ASP A 46 -2.96 -3.34 -15.03
CA ASP A 46 -3.85 -3.14 -16.16
C ASP A 46 -3.86 -1.70 -16.67
N ASN A 47 -3.62 -0.71 -15.80
CA ASN A 47 -3.74 0.71 -16.10
C ASN A 47 -2.43 1.49 -15.98
N GLY A 48 -1.32 0.84 -15.58
CA GLY A 48 -0.01 1.46 -15.41
C GLY A 48 0.12 2.28 -14.12
N PRO A 49 1.15 3.14 -14.04
CA PRO A 49 1.53 3.82 -12.82
C PRO A 49 0.44 4.73 -12.26
N ALA A 50 0.46 4.90 -10.93
CA ALA A 50 -0.46 5.78 -10.21
C ALA A 50 0.18 6.33 -8.94
N ARG A 51 -0.28 7.48 -8.47
CA ARG A 51 0.00 7.95 -7.11
C ARG A 51 -0.83 7.12 -6.13
N ILE A 52 -0.18 6.55 -5.12
CA ILE A 52 -0.83 5.62 -4.20
C ILE A 52 -0.68 6.09 -2.76
N ALA A 53 -1.76 5.97 -1.98
CA ALA A 53 -1.73 6.11 -0.53
C ALA A 53 -2.68 5.10 0.14
N TRP A 54 -2.23 4.49 1.24
CA TRP A 54 -3.07 3.75 2.18
C TRP A 54 -3.44 4.69 3.31
N ILE A 55 -4.67 5.24 3.31
CA ILE A 55 -5.10 6.30 4.21
C ILE A 55 -5.87 5.69 5.38
N GLY A 56 -5.40 5.91 6.59
CA GLY A 56 -6.04 5.48 7.83
C GLY A 56 -7.21 6.39 8.23
N ASP A 57 -8.19 5.84 8.97
CA ASP A 57 -9.37 6.57 9.44
C ASP A 57 -9.07 7.64 10.51
N TYR A 58 -7.88 7.60 11.11
CA TYR A 58 -7.38 8.64 12.04
C TYR A 58 -6.32 9.55 11.40
N ALA A 59 -6.21 9.56 10.08
CA ALA A 59 -5.29 10.40 9.34
C ALA A 59 -5.91 11.74 8.90
N ASP A 60 -6.88 12.24 9.66
CA ASP A 60 -7.65 13.47 9.41
C ASP A 60 -6.96 14.75 9.89
N HIS A 61 -5.68 14.67 10.23
CA HIS A 61 -4.93 15.78 10.76
C HIS A 61 -3.82 16.22 9.80
N GLU A 62 -3.66 17.54 9.64
CA GLU A 62 -2.63 18.16 8.79
C GLU A 62 -1.19 17.68 9.06
N SER A 63 -0.91 17.27 10.32
CA SER A 63 0.40 16.73 10.69
C SER A 63 0.77 15.42 9.99
N PHE A 64 -0.19 14.74 9.37
CA PHE A 64 0.04 13.54 8.57
C PHE A 64 0.25 13.82 7.09
N CYS A 65 0.18 15.07 6.69
CA CYS A 65 0.42 15.48 5.32
C CYS A 65 1.85 15.10 4.89
N PRO A 66 2.02 14.29 3.84
CA PRO A 66 3.34 13.92 3.35
C PRO A 66 4.16 15.13 2.90
N ASN A 67 5.47 15.05 3.07
CA ASN A 67 6.38 16.13 2.69
C ASN A 67 6.19 16.55 1.23
N GLY A 68 5.96 17.84 1.01
CA GLY A 68 5.79 18.43 -0.33
C GLY A 68 4.37 18.42 -0.87
N MET A 69 3.40 17.85 -0.15
CA MET A 69 1.99 17.96 -0.49
C MET A 69 1.37 19.17 0.21
N ASP A 70 0.47 19.88 -0.47
CA ASP A 70 -0.34 20.94 0.13
C ASP A 70 -1.38 20.35 1.09
N GLU A 71 -1.58 20.99 2.24
CA GLU A 71 -2.51 20.52 3.26
C GLU A 71 -3.94 20.36 2.72
N LYS A 72 -4.40 21.33 1.94
CA LYS A 72 -5.73 21.27 1.33
C LYS A 72 -5.81 20.10 0.33
N GLU A 73 -4.76 19.90 -0.45
CA GLU A 73 -4.65 18.78 -1.38
C GLU A 73 -4.74 17.45 -0.62
N TYR A 74 -4.06 17.32 0.50
CA TYR A 74 -4.10 16.13 1.34
C TYR A 74 -5.50 15.88 1.92
N MET A 75 -6.13 16.91 2.51
CA MET A 75 -7.46 16.78 3.11
C MET A 75 -8.54 16.40 2.10
N GLU A 76 -8.47 16.89 0.86
CA GLU A 76 -9.37 16.45 -0.21
C GLU A 76 -9.23 14.93 -0.50
N ARG A 77 -8.02 14.35 -0.41
CA ARG A 77 -7.79 12.90 -0.58
C ARG A 77 -8.26 12.11 0.65
N TYR A 78 -8.05 12.65 1.84
CA TYR A 78 -8.64 12.08 3.05
C TYR A 78 -10.17 12.03 2.96
N ASP A 79 -10.81 13.13 2.57
CA ASP A 79 -12.27 13.20 2.39
C ASP A 79 -12.76 12.24 1.30
N ALA A 80 -11.99 12.06 0.23
CA ALA A 80 -12.29 11.04 -0.77
C ALA A 80 -12.24 9.63 -0.16
N ALA A 81 -11.27 9.33 0.68
CA ALA A 81 -11.15 8.01 1.30
C ALA A 81 -12.26 7.76 2.35
N TRP A 82 -12.57 8.73 3.20
CA TRP A 82 -13.36 8.48 4.41
C TRP A 82 -14.71 9.21 4.49
N ASN A 83 -14.87 10.33 3.79
CA ASN A 83 -16.06 11.20 3.86
C ASN A 83 -16.87 11.21 2.56
N ASP A 84 -16.69 10.20 1.69
CA ASP A 84 -17.45 10.01 0.44
C ASP A 84 -17.44 11.23 -0.51
N ALA A 85 -16.34 12.01 -0.52
CA ALA A 85 -16.19 13.10 -1.47
C ALA A 85 -16.24 12.56 -2.91
N LYS A 86 -16.97 13.26 -3.78
CA LYS A 86 -17.21 12.80 -5.17
C LYS A 86 -16.16 13.30 -6.15
N THR A 87 -15.39 14.29 -5.74
CA THR A 87 -14.34 14.88 -6.56
C THR A 87 -13.17 15.33 -5.70
N VAL A 88 -11.98 15.36 -6.29
CA VAL A 88 -10.78 15.99 -5.74
C VAL A 88 -10.19 16.95 -6.76
N THR A 89 -9.39 17.90 -6.31
CA THR A 89 -8.69 18.84 -7.19
C THR A 89 -7.40 18.21 -7.71
N GLY A 90 -7.22 18.19 -9.02
CA GLY A 90 -5.97 17.76 -9.68
C GLY A 90 -4.92 18.89 -9.74
N ALA A 91 -3.69 18.53 -10.17
CA ALA A 91 -2.52 19.39 -10.18
C ALA A 91 -2.69 20.74 -10.94
N ILE A 92 -3.58 20.81 -11.91
CA ILE A 92 -3.90 22.01 -12.70
C ILE A 92 -5.26 22.62 -12.33
N GLY A 93 -5.77 22.32 -11.14
CA GLY A 93 -7.05 22.83 -10.66
C GLY A 93 -8.29 22.17 -11.31
N GLN A 94 -8.11 21.12 -12.11
CA GLN A 94 -9.23 20.37 -12.69
C GLN A 94 -9.84 19.47 -11.63
N SER A 95 -11.17 19.32 -11.68
CA SER A 95 -11.88 18.39 -10.80
C SER A 95 -11.76 16.97 -11.36
N LYS A 96 -11.23 16.06 -10.54
CA LYS A 96 -11.15 14.61 -10.85
C LYS A 96 -12.30 13.90 -10.14
N PRO A 97 -13.03 13.02 -10.82
CA PRO A 97 -14.06 12.19 -10.16
C PRO A 97 -13.41 11.17 -9.22
N VAL A 98 -14.13 10.83 -8.15
CA VAL A 98 -13.78 9.76 -7.23
C VAL A 98 -14.68 8.56 -7.49
N GLU A 99 -14.07 7.43 -7.79
CA GLU A 99 -14.72 6.14 -7.97
C GLU A 99 -14.46 5.27 -6.73
N TYR A 100 -15.49 4.59 -6.24
CA TYR A 100 -15.40 3.68 -5.10
C TYR A 100 -15.50 2.24 -5.55
N VAL A 101 -14.47 1.45 -5.26
CA VAL A 101 -14.43 0.02 -5.48
C VAL A 101 -14.55 -0.69 -4.13
N ARG A 102 -15.62 -1.44 -3.95
CA ARG A 102 -15.84 -2.24 -2.76
C ARG A 102 -15.35 -3.66 -2.99
N ILE A 103 -14.39 -4.05 -2.20
CA ILE A 103 -13.88 -5.43 -2.19
C ILE A 103 -14.67 -6.23 -1.15
N SER A 104 -15.17 -7.40 -1.53
CA SER A 104 -15.75 -8.39 -0.63
C SER A 104 -14.81 -9.57 -0.50
N PHE A 105 -14.73 -10.14 0.70
CA PHE A 105 -14.05 -11.40 0.91
C PHE A 105 -15.06 -12.51 0.60
N ASP A 106 -14.99 -13.06 -0.59
CA ASP A 106 -15.73 -14.26 -0.95
C ASP A 106 -14.73 -15.41 -1.09
N ASP A 107 -15.11 -16.59 -0.64
CA ASP A 107 -14.26 -17.80 -0.68
C ASP A 107 -13.85 -18.20 -2.12
N ASP A 108 -14.50 -17.64 -3.14
CA ASP A 108 -14.25 -17.84 -4.57
C ASP A 108 -13.50 -16.67 -5.23
N CYS A 109 -12.82 -15.79 -4.47
CA CYS A 109 -12.11 -14.67 -5.05
C CYS A 109 -10.90 -15.14 -5.87
N ASP A 110 -10.89 -14.79 -7.14
CA ASP A 110 -9.80 -15.13 -8.07
C ASP A 110 -8.62 -14.18 -7.87
N ILE A 111 -7.64 -14.60 -7.05
CA ILE A 111 -6.37 -13.90 -6.82
C ILE A 111 -5.50 -14.01 -8.07
N ARG A 112 -5.26 -12.91 -8.76
CA ARG A 112 -4.41 -12.85 -9.96
C ARG A 112 -2.93 -12.94 -9.62
N PHE A 113 -2.50 -12.26 -8.54
CA PHE A 113 -1.11 -12.20 -8.13
C PHE A 113 -0.83 -13.12 -6.95
N THR A 114 -0.56 -14.38 -7.25
CA THR A 114 -0.09 -15.33 -6.24
C THR A 114 1.34 -15.01 -5.82
N ALA A 115 1.80 -15.61 -4.71
CA ALA A 115 3.19 -15.49 -4.28
C ALA A 115 4.18 -15.86 -5.39
N LYS A 116 3.85 -16.86 -6.20
CA LYS A 116 4.70 -17.32 -7.31
C LYS A 116 4.78 -16.27 -8.42
N ASP A 117 3.66 -15.65 -8.77
CA ASP A 117 3.64 -14.62 -9.82
C ASP A 117 4.45 -13.40 -9.38
N LEU A 118 4.29 -12.97 -8.11
CA LEU A 118 4.97 -11.79 -7.56
C LEU A 118 6.50 -11.95 -7.48
N MET A 119 7.03 -13.16 -7.50
CA MET A 119 8.49 -13.37 -7.58
C MET A 119 9.14 -12.78 -8.83
N ASP A 120 8.36 -12.58 -9.90
CA ASP A 120 8.83 -12.01 -11.16
C ASP A 120 8.53 -10.51 -11.31
N TYR A 121 8.03 -9.87 -10.26
CA TYR A 121 7.64 -8.46 -10.28
C TYR A 121 8.49 -7.60 -9.35
N CYS A 122 8.49 -6.31 -9.68
CA CYS A 122 9.06 -5.23 -8.88
C CYS A 122 7.98 -4.18 -8.59
N LEU A 123 7.99 -3.64 -7.38
CA LEU A 123 7.39 -2.34 -7.16
C LEU A 123 8.39 -1.27 -7.55
N VAL A 124 7.97 -0.32 -8.37
CA VAL A 124 8.78 0.79 -8.83
C VAL A 124 8.20 2.10 -8.32
N ASN A 125 9.01 2.88 -7.63
CA ASN A 125 8.69 4.25 -7.27
C ASN A 125 9.34 5.17 -8.32
N LEU A 126 8.52 5.68 -9.21
CA LEU A 126 8.97 6.55 -10.31
C LEU A 126 9.38 7.94 -9.81
N THR A 127 8.71 8.45 -8.77
CA THR A 127 9.03 9.74 -8.14
C THR A 127 10.43 9.75 -7.55
N LYS A 128 10.79 8.69 -6.81
CA LYS A 128 12.09 8.56 -6.12
C LYS A 128 13.15 7.82 -6.94
N ARG A 129 12.75 7.29 -8.12
CA ARG A 129 13.61 6.47 -9.00
C ARG A 129 14.18 5.25 -8.27
N ARG A 130 13.33 4.54 -7.53
CA ARG A 130 13.71 3.35 -6.77
C ARG A 130 12.82 2.18 -7.12
N PHE A 131 13.33 0.98 -6.93
CA PHE A 131 12.56 -0.25 -7.09
C PHE A 131 12.85 -1.27 -6.01
N MET A 132 11.95 -2.23 -5.87
CA MET A 132 12.07 -3.36 -4.96
C MET A 132 11.66 -4.64 -5.66
N PHE A 133 12.45 -5.70 -5.53
CA PHE A 133 12.04 -7.02 -5.98
C PHE A 133 11.05 -7.63 -4.99
N LEU A 134 9.85 -7.93 -5.44
CA LEU A 134 8.83 -8.53 -4.57
C LEU A 134 9.21 -9.92 -4.09
N GLY A 135 9.95 -10.67 -4.89
CA GLY A 135 10.49 -11.98 -4.49
C GLY A 135 11.39 -11.95 -3.26
N ASP A 136 12.02 -10.81 -2.94
CA ASP A 136 12.86 -10.66 -1.73
C ASP A 136 12.02 -10.67 -0.43
N TYR A 137 10.71 -10.42 -0.54
CA TYR A 137 9.76 -10.35 0.59
C TYR A 137 8.87 -11.58 0.70
N ILE A 138 8.95 -12.49 -0.24
CA ILE A 138 8.16 -13.72 -0.24
C ILE A 138 8.96 -14.81 0.46
N ALA A 139 8.44 -15.32 1.58
CA ALA A 139 9.07 -16.42 2.28
C ALA A 139 9.09 -17.66 1.40
N HIS A 140 10.24 -18.32 1.33
CA HIS A 140 10.42 -19.57 0.55
C HIS A 140 9.73 -20.76 1.19
N ASP A 141 9.40 -20.68 2.49
CA ASP A 141 8.69 -21.74 3.21
C ASP A 141 7.17 -21.56 3.07
N THR A 142 6.48 -22.66 2.79
CA THR A 142 5.02 -22.69 2.63
C THR A 142 4.27 -22.38 3.92
N ALA A 143 4.84 -22.69 5.09
CA ALA A 143 4.25 -22.37 6.40
C ALA A 143 4.36 -20.85 6.69
N ALA A 144 5.45 -20.23 6.27
CA ALA A 144 5.70 -18.79 6.45
C ALA A 144 5.07 -17.92 5.36
N ARG A 145 4.51 -18.49 4.29
CA ARG A 145 3.90 -17.71 3.18
C ARG A 145 2.73 -16.83 3.61
N ARG A 146 1.97 -17.23 4.62
CA ARG A 146 0.89 -16.41 5.20
C ARG A 146 1.42 -15.20 5.97
N ALA A 147 2.68 -15.25 6.40
CA ALA A 147 3.38 -14.16 7.08
C ALA A 147 4.23 -13.32 6.12
N SER A 148 4.27 -13.67 4.84
CA SER A 148 4.97 -12.84 3.86
C SER A 148 4.26 -11.50 3.75
N LEU A 149 4.97 -10.44 4.12
CA LEU A 149 4.45 -9.09 4.10
C LEU A 149 4.64 -8.51 2.71
N PHE A 150 3.57 -7.94 2.19
CA PHE A 150 3.61 -7.20 0.94
C PHE A 150 3.94 -5.73 1.23
N PRO A 151 5.01 -5.15 0.66
CA PRO A 151 5.52 -3.85 1.09
C PRO A 151 4.66 -2.65 0.67
N LEU A 152 3.78 -2.78 -0.33
CA LEU A 152 3.06 -1.63 -0.92
C LEU A 152 2.25 -0.86 0.13
N SER A 153 1.40 -1.54 0.89
CA SER A 153 0.55 -0.90 1.90
C SER A 153 1.36 -0.22 2.99
N ILE A 154 2.50 -0.80 3.37
CA ILE A 154 3.40 -0.25 4.39
C ILE A 154 4.06 1.04 3.89
N LEU A 155 4.64 0.97 2.69
CA LEU A 155 5.36 2.09 2.11
C LEU A 155 4.47 3.30 1.80
N THR A 156 3.20 3.05 1.52
CA THR A 156 2.24 4.09 1.13
C THR A 156 1.26 4.46 2.22
N ALA A 157 1.45 3.96 3.46
CA ALA A 157 0.57 4.22 4.59
C ALA A 157 0.62 5.68 5.05
N VAL A 158 -0.55 6.22 5.38
CA VAL A 158 -0.72 7.49 6.09
C VAL A 158 -1.64 7.26 7.27
N GLY A 159 -1.14 7.46 8.48
CA GLY A 159 -1.88 7.18 9.71
C GLY A 159 -1.19 7.73 10.94
N ASN A 160 -1.82 7.61 12.11
CA ASN A 160 -1.28 8.15 13.36
C ASN A 160 -0.27 7.22 14.07
N GLY A 161 -0.10 5.97 13.61
CA GLY A 161 0.83 5.02 14.22
C GLY A 161 0.45 4.52 15.61
N GLU A 162 -0.75 4.85 16.12
CA GLU A 162 -1.18 4.56 17.48
C GLU A 162 -2.20 3.42 17.57
N GLY A 163 -2.66 2.91 16.43
CA GLY A 163 -3.66 1.85 16.36
C GLY A 163 -3.08 0.44 16.59
N GLY A 164 -3.83 -0.44 17.23
CA GLY A 164 -3.49 -1.86 17.29
C GLY A 164 -3.49 -2.45 15.87
N GLY A 165 -2.34 -3.02 15.44
CA GLY A 165 -2.11 -3.48 14.08
C GLY A 165 -1.42 -2.46 13.18
N ASP A 166 -1.10 -1.28 13.70
CA ASP A 166 -0.19 -0.33 13.11
C ASP A 166 1.27 -0.71 13.40
N TYR A 167 2.20 -0.04 12.74
CA TYR A 167 3.61 -0.35 12.86
C TYR A 167 4.24 0.31 14.07
N PHE A 168 5.00 -0.48 14.82
CA PHE A 168 5.83 -0.01 15.92
C PHE A 168 7.29 -0.41 15.67
N GLY A 169 8.24 0.42 16.08
CA GLY A 169 9.65 0.04 16.18
C GLY A 169 10.58 0.75 15.23
N SER A 170 11.74 0.17 14.98
CA SER A 170 12.89 0.78 14.29
C SER A 170 12.69 1.08 12.79
N CYS A 171 11.54 0.74 12.25
CA CYS A 171 11.24 0.87 10.81
C CYS A 171 10.24 1.95 10.48
N MET A 172 9.90 2.78 11.42
CA MET A 172 8.93 3.88 11.21
C MET A 172 9.33 4.82 10.07
N GLU A 173 10.64 4.90 9.76
CA GLU A 173 11.14 5.71 8.64
C GLU A 173 10.67 5.25 7.25
N SER A 174 10.35 3.97 7.11
CA SER A 174 9.88 3.42 5.83
C SER A 174 8.37 3.42 5.70
N VAL A 175 7.63 3.42 6.83
CA VAL A 175 6.18 3.50 6.82
C VAL A 175 5.77 4.84 6.22
N GLY A 176 4.96 4.79 5.15
CA GLY A 176 4.51 5.97 4.42
C GLY A 176 5.59 6.68 3.60
N SER A 177 6.81 6.13 3.53
CA SER A 177 7.90 6.78 2.81
C SER A 177 7.64 6.96 1.31
N TRP A 178 6.66 6.22 0.75
CA TRP A 178 6.22 6.31 -0.64
C TRP A 178 4.77 6.82 -0.78
N ALA A 179 4.18 7.32 0.30
CA ALA A 179 2.81 7.83 0.27
C ALA A 179 2.66 8.96 -0.76
N PHE A 180 1.69 8.82 -1.64
CA PHE A 180 1.42 9.70 -2.78
C PHE A 180 2.54 9.83 -3.82
N ASP A 181 3.58 9.00 -3.77
CA ASP A 181 4.50 8.85 -4.87
C ASP A 181 3.82 8.09 -6.04
N GLU A 182 4.34 8.27 -7.23
CA GLU A 182 3.94 7.53 -8.42
C GLU A 182 4.57 6.15 -8.40
N ILE A 183 3.73 5.12 -8.27
CA ILE A 183 4.11 3.71 -8.11
C ILE A 183 3.65 2.91 -9.32
N ASP A 184 4.48 1.96 -9.74
CA ASP A 184 4.17 1.01 -10.79
C ASP A 184 4.47 -0.42 -10.35
N LEU A 185 3.77 -1.39 -10.97
CA LEU A 185 4.04 -2.83 -10.84
C LEU A 185 4.64 -3.35 -12.14
N VAL A 186 5.93 -3.60 -12.16
CA VAL A 186 6.68 -3.90 -13.37
C VAL A 186 7.31 -5.28 -13.29
N ARG A 187 7.29 -6.05 -14.38
CA ARG A 187 8.06 -7.31 -14.44
C ARG A 187 9.56 -7.02 -14.38
N LYS A 188 10.32 -7.94 -13.77
CA LYS A 188 11.79 -7.83 -13.65
C LYS A 188 12.50 -7.63 -15.00
N ASP A 189 12.00 -8.29 -16.03
CA ASP A 189 12.55 -8.23 -17.39
C ASP A 189 12.23 -6.92 -18.14
N ALA A 190 11.28 -6.14 -17.61
CA ALA A 190 10.86 -4.84 -18.15
C ALA A 190 11.23 -3.66 -17.22
N LEU A 191 12.11 -3.89 -16.24
CA LEU A 191 12.50 -2.84 -15.28
C LEU A 191 13.19 -1.67 -16.00
N PRO A 192 12.72 -0.41 -15.80
CA PRO A 192 13.35 0.75 -16.41
C PRO A 192 14.82 0.94 -15.97
N GLU A 193 15.65 1.42 -16.88
CA GLU A 193 17.05 1.72 -16.58
C GLU A 193 17.21 2.92 -15.61
N GLY A 194 18.31 2.95 -14.86
CA GLY A 194 18.68 4.07 -14.00
C GLY A 194 17.87 4.18 -12.72
N LEU A 195 17.23 3.10 -12.31
CA LEU A 195 16.60 3.01 -11.00
C LEU A 195 17.56 2.42 -9.96
N GLU A 196 17.47 2.88 -8.72
CA GLU A 196 18.25 2.34 -7.61
C GLU A 196 17.43 1.28 -6.86
N LYS A 197 18.06 0.17 -6.46
CA LYS A 197 17.40 -0.83 -5.62
C LYS A 197 17.18 -0.22 -4.23
N GLY A 198 15.89 -0.13 -3.80
CA GLY A 198 15.52 0.33 -2.47
C GLY A 198 16.01 -0.66 -1.41
N GLN A 199 16.73 -0.16 -0.41
CA GLN A 199 17.20 -0.96 0.73
C GLN A 199 16.28 -0.80 1.96
N ASP A 200 15.50 0.26 1.99
CA ASP A 200 14.82 0.76 3.18
C ASP A 200 13.77 -0.22 3.75
N VAL A 201 13.13 -1.00 2.90
CA VAL A 201 12.06 -1.92 3.31
C VAL A 201 12.56 -3.28 3.78
N GLN A 202 13.70 -3.73 3.29
CA GLN A 202 14.31 -4.98 3.77
C GLN A 202 14.57 -4.92 5.29
N PHE A 203 14.94 -3.75 5.78
CA PHE A 203 15.13 -3.50 7.21
C PHE A 203 13.80 -3.46 7.97
N CYS A 204 12.73 -2.92 7.39
CA CYS A 204 11.41 -2.87 7.98
C CYS A 204 10.79 -4.25 8.18
N ILE A 205 10.86 -5.09 7.17
CA ILE A 205 10.23 -6.41 7.21
C ILE A 205 10.98 -7.36 8.14
N HIS A 206 12.30 -7.26 8.20
CA HIS A 206 13.14 -8.12 9.05
C HIS A 206 13.40 -7.57 10.45
N GLY A 207 13.20 -6.29 10.69
CA GLY A 207 13.48 -5.62 11.96
C GLY A 207 12.25 -5.10 12.72
N SER A 208 11.07 -5.15 12.13
CA SER A 208 9.85 -4.70 12.80
C SER A 208 9.30 -5.78 13.71
N GLY A 209 8.80 -5.39 14.88
CA GLY A 209 8.06 -6.29 15.78
C GLY A 209 6.89 -7.01 15.10
N ILE A 210 6.41 -6.51 13.95
CA ILE A 210 5.36 -7.13 13.15
C ILE A 210 5.83 -8.41 12.47
N ALA A 211 7.02 -8.41 11.87
CA ALA A 211 7.59 -9.63 11.28
C ALA A 211 7.82 -10.70 12.37
N TYR A 212 8.29 -10.28 13.55
CA TYR A 212 8.47 -11.17 14.70
C TYR A 212 7.14 -11.66 15.27
N ASP A 213 6.18 -10.79 15.54
CA ASP A 213 4.88 -11.16 16.11
C ASP A 213 4.09 -12.12 15.18
N MET A 214 4.17 -11.92 13.87
CA MET A 214 3.53 -12.81 12.92
C MET A 214 4.29 -14.13 12.76
N PHE A 215 5.62 -14.09 12.77
CA PHE A 215 6.46 -15.29 12.72
C PHE A 215 6.26 -16.16 13.96
N ASP A 216 6.22 -15.54 15.15
CA ASP A 216 6.02 -16.22 16.43
C ASP A 216 4.61 -16.82 16.54
N ARG A 217 3.57 -16.11 16.10
CA ARG A 217 2.18 -16.62 16.07
C ARG A 217 1.99 -17.79 15.12
N ILE A 218 2.70 -17.83 14.00
CA ILE A 218 2.59 -18.91 13.00
C ILE A 218 3.38 -20.13 13.43
N ASN A 219 4.52 -19.95 14.09
CA ASN A 219 5.39 -21.03 14.53
C ASN A 219 5.07 -21.55 15.94
N GLY A 220 4.10 -20.94 16.66
CA GLY A 220 3.67 -21.40 17.97
C GLY A 220 4.72 -21.23 19.07
N VAL A 221 5.59 -20.22 18.96
CA VAL A 221 6.61 -19.85 19.96
C VAL A 221 6.11 -18.72 20.83
#